data_1b099cf06e7f5befcb5acbe8d7fad762
#
_entry.id   1b099cf06e7f5befcb5acbe8d7fad762
#
_cell.length_a   1.000
_cell.length_b   1.000
_cell.length_c   1.000
_cell.angle_alpha   90.00
_cell.angle_beta   90.00
_cell.angle_gamma   90.00
#
_symmetry.space_group_name_H-M   'P 1'
#
loop_
_entity.id
_entity.type
_entity.pdbx_description
1 polymer ?
#
loop_
_entity_poly.entity_id
_entity_poly.type
_entity_poly.pdbx_seq_one_letter_code
_entity_poly.pdbx_strand_id
1 'polypeptide(L)'
;MKRALLSAVLLLSAAGLVFLQTSPPAPKVATLMPSGALLYLEAPDFGRLLRDWDASRVKADWLQSDNYAVFSRSNLFSKLKDVYGEYGEAAGLRPGLKGAVEMAGTDSALALYAIRDVEFLYITRIADGDFMKTQLWAVREKFEQRQAGGVSFYLRTDPASKRTVAFAFAKGYMLLATRDDLVAQALELLAGRSKPSIASDRWYRDSTSAAANPGELRLVMNLELVVKSEYFRSYWIQRNASVVRRHWAGVADVKRIGDAVTETRVFLRAPDAEAPAPTASDSGAVSRLLALVPPEAGLYKASRVGESSALAALIVEKLVGPQPQAARDWRDAPVAVSPDNPAGSEGDLETRIDEQPLPSDAGIADSVAAVRGLVDKTGCGTFLLVQSSAPASATFVQMASVIALDGLQDWDRDTVRGALTAATGRLWTTSRIGAGWVSGTAGRHSIERFDGLGTLIFAARGRRLFLSNDTGLLARVLDRNGSVPTTGALDYAAGFRHLLERSNYRRVMTALDFGSSAEGDAPPFFSGNIGSLSGVLSGIAEIQVTEEERGSITRQTVVYRMGQ
;
A
#
# COMPACT_ATOMS: atom_id res chain seq x y z
N MET A 1 1.98 -68.25 27.93
CA MET A 1 0.92 -67.31 28.32
C MET A 1 1.43 -65.88 28.67
N LYS A 2 2.44 -65.66 29.51
CA LYS A 2 2.91 -64.31 29.91
C LYS A 2 3.42 -63.46 28.72
N ARG A 3 4.08 -64.03 27.69
CA ARG A 3 4.57 -63.28 26.52
C ARG A 3 3.45 -62.83 25.54
N ALA A 4 2.39 -63.66 25.44
CA ALA A 4 1.24 -63.31 24.60
C ALA A 4 0.39 -62.16 25.21
N LEU A 5 0.28 -62.13 26.55
CA LEU A 5 -0.40 -61.05 27.26
C LEU A 5 0.35 -59.70 27.13
N LEU A 6 1.71 -59.74 27.21
CA LEU A 6 2.52 -58.54 27.06
C LEU A 6 2.44 -57.97 25.63
N SER A 7 2.41 -58.81 24.61
CA SER A 7 2.24 -58.40 23.22
C SER A 7 0.85 -57.83 22.96
N ALA A 8 -0.20 -58.37 23.56
CA ALA A 8 -1.57 -57.83 23.44
C ALA A 8 -1.73 -56.47 24.11
N VAL A 9 -1.11 -56.27 25.29
CA VAL A 9 -1.12 -54.95 25.98
C VAL A 9 -0.32 -53.92 25.23
N LEU A 10 0.81 -54.27 24.62
CA LEU A 10 1.58 -53.37 23.78
C LEU A 10 0.85 -52.98 22.46
N LEU A 11 0.14 -53.93 21.86
CA LEU A 11 -0.69 -53.65 20.67
C LEU A 11 -1.90 -52.80 21.00
N LEU A 12 -2.55 -53.00 22.14
CA LEU A 12 -3.66 -52.18 22.61
C LEU A 12 -3.21 -50.76 23.00
N SER A 13 -2.04 -50.60 23.60
CA SER A 13 -1.48 -49.28 23.91
C SER A 13 -1.00 -48.56 22.65
N ALA A 14 -0.42 -49.25 21.67
CA ALA A 14 -0.07 -48.68 20.39
C ALA A 14 -1.31 -48.29 19.57
N ALA A 15 -2.35 -49.11 19.54
CA ALA A 15 -3.65 -48.77 18.94
C ALA A 15 -4.32 -47.59 19.62
N GLY A 16 -4.28 -47.53 20.97
CA GLY A 16 -4.79 -46.39 21.73
C GLY A 16 -4.02 -45.08 21.48
N LEU A 17 -2.69 -45.14 21.32
CA LEU A 17 -1.85 -44.01 20.95
C LEU A 17 -2.09 -43.55 19.49
N VAL A 18 -2.34 -44.47 18.58
CA VAL A 18 -2.69 -44.13 17.19
C VAL A 18 -4.10 -43.50 17.10
N PHE A 19 -5.06 -43.98 17.92
CA PHE A 19 -6.39 -43.35 18.01
C PHE A 19 -6.39 -41.96 18.67
N LEU A 20 -5.44 -41.69 19.56
CA LEU A 20 -5.27 -40.36 20.17
C LEU A 20 -4.54 -39.36 19.25
N GLN A 21 -3.88 -39.84 18.20
CA GLN A 21 -3.14 -38.97 17.25
C GLN A 21 -3.88 -38.64 15.94
N THR A 22 -5.08 -39.19 15.72
CA THR A 22 -5.87 -38.91 14.51
C THR A 22 -7.18 -38.20 14.79
N SER A 23 -7.12 -37.13 15.60
CA SER A 23 -8.18 -36.12 15.48
C SER A 23 -8.03 -35.53 14.06
N PRO A 24 -9.09 -35.56 13.24
CA PRO A 24 -9.02 -34.93 11.93
C PRO A 24 -8.53 -33.49 12.10
N PRO A 25 -7.61 -33.01 11.23
CA PRO A 25 -7.12 -31.65 11.33
C PRO A 25 -8.32 -30.71 11.35
N ALA A 26 -8.27 -29.73 12.27
CA ALA A 26 -9.35 -28.77 12.38
C ALA A 26 -9.63 -28.11 11.02
N PRO A 27 -10.90 -27.93 10.65
CA PRO A 27 -11.25 -27.33 9.38
C PRO A 27 -10.68 -25.91 9.28
N LYS A 28 -10.18 -25.54 8.11
CA LYS A 28 -9.78 -24.14 7.85
C LYS A 28 -10.98 -23.22 8.07
N VAL A 29 -10.80 -22.10 8.77
CA VAL A 29 -11.91 -21.20 9.12
C VAL A 29 -12.68 -20.72 7.88
N ALA A 30 -12.00 -20.52 6.74
CA ALA A 30 -12.66 -20.17 5.47
C ALA A 30 -13.71 -21.19 5.00
N THR A 31 -13.64 -22.48 5.42
CA THR A 31 -14.67 -23.49 5.12
C THR A 31 -15.92 -23.35 5.98
N LEU A 32 -15.83 -22.61 7.08
CA LEU A 32 -16.92 -22.36 8.02
C LEU A 32 -17.62 -21.02 7.74
N MET A 33 -17.11 -20.21 6.83
CA MET A 33 -17.68 -18.90 6.50
C MET A 33 -18.51 -18.97 5.22
N PRO A 34 -19.74 -18.46 5.22
CA PRO A 34 -20.60 -18.41 4.03
C PRO A 34 -19.95 -17.70 2.86
N SER A 35 -20.27 -18.12 1.63
CA SER A 35 -19.87 -17.46 0.39
C SER A 35 -20.45 -16.05 0.26
N GLY A 36 -19.85 -15.20 -0.61
CA GLY A 36 -20.34 -13.86 -0.94
C GLY A 36 -19.67 -12.71 -0.20
N ALA A 37 -18.57 -12.98 0.53
CA ALA A 37 -17.82 -11.92 1.18
C ALA A 37 -17.04 -11.04 0.17
N LEU A 38 -16.89 -9.76 0.54
CA LEU A 38 -16.05 -8.78 -0.15
C LEU A 38 -14.57 -8.93 0.22
N LEU A 39 -14.33 -9.16 1.51
CA LEU A 39 -13.00 -9.28 2.12
C LEU A 39 -12.99 -10.44 3.10
N TYR A 40 -11.86 -11.11 3.20
CA TYR A 40 -11.59 -12.15 4.19
C TYR A 40 -10.23 -11.90 4.81
N LEU A 41 -10.21 -11.72 6.12
CA LEU A 41 -9.01 -11.48 6.92
C LEU A 41 -8.79 -12.68 7.83
N GLU A 42 -7.58 -13.24 7.87
CA GLU A 42 -7.23 -14.34 8.78
C GLU A 42 -5.92 -14.08 9.52
N ALA A 43 -5.86 -14.56 10.75
CA ALA A 43 -4.69 -14.51 11.62
C ALA A 43 -4.56 -15.80 12.42
N PRO A 44 -3.42 -16.50 12.35
CA PRO A 44 -3.18 -17.71 13.15
C PRO A 44 -3.23 -17.48 14.66
N ASP A 45 -2.83 -16.29 15.12
CA ASP A 45 -2.87 -15.88 16.53
C ASP A 45 -3.24 -14.40 16.63
N PHE A 46 -4.55 -14.13 16.55
CA PHE A 46 -5.06 -12.77 16.60
C PHE A 46 -4.87 -12.14 17.99
N GLY A 47 -4.97 -12.93 19.04
CA GLY A 47 -4.74 -12.44 20.41
C GLY A 47 -3.32 -11.91 20.59
N ARG A 48 -2.31 -12.60 20.04
CA ARG A 48 -0.93 -12.12 20.05
C ARG A 48 -0.78 -10.83 19.24
N LEU A 49 -1.35 -10.76 18.04
CA LEU A 49 -1.29 -9.55 17.21
C LEU A 49 -1.86 -8.33 17.94
N LEU A 50 -2.98 -8.47 18.63
CA LEU A 50 -3.57 -7.38 19.41
C LEU A 50 -2.69 -6.94 20.57
N ARG A 51 -2.10 -7.88 21.31
CA ARG A 51 -1.18 -7.56 22.42
C ARG A 51 0.09 -6.89 21.92
N ASP A 52 0.68 -7.41 20.83
CA ASP A 52 1.88 -6.83 20.21
C ASP A 52 1.62 -5.40 19.71
N TRP A 53 0.44 -5.17 19.11
CA TRP A 53 0.03 -3.82 18.70
C TRP A 53 -0.14 -2.90 19.91
N ASP A 54 -0.78 -3.38 20.96
CA ASP A 54 -1.03 -2.58 22.17
C ASP A 54 0.27 -2.13 22.84
N ALA A 55 1.27 -3.00 22.87
CA ALA A 55 2.59 -2.74 23.43
C ALA A 55 3.56 -2.03 22.44
N SER A 56 3.14 -1.79 21.18
CA SER A 56 4.06 -1.30 20.18
C SER A 56 4.39 0.19 20.35
N ARG A 57 5.66 0.54 20.10
CA ARG A 57 6.11 1.93 20.03
C ARG A 57 5.40 2.69 18.90
N VAL A 58 5.14 2.04 17.78
CA VAL A 58 4.44 2.65 16.63
C VAL A 58 3.06 3.16 17.05
N LYS A 59 2.29 2.37 17.81
CA LYS A 59 1.00 2.81 18.37
C LYS A 59 1.18 4.00 19.31
N ALA A 60 2.16 3.95 20.21
CA ALA A 60 2.41 5.04 21.15
C ALA A 60 2.78 6.34 20.42
N ASP A 61 3.70 6.28 19.47
CA ASP A 61 4.12 7.41 18.64
C ASP A 61 2.94 7.97 17.81
N TRP A 62 2.11 7.10 17.25
CA TRP A 62 0.90 7.50 16.52
C TRP A 62 -0.09 8.24 17.41
N LEU A 63 -0.42 7.69 18.57
CA LEU A 63 -1.40 8.31 19.49
C LEU A 63 -0.94 9.67 20.04
N GLN A 64 0.36 9.93 20.09
CA GLN A 64 0.97 11.19 20.52
C GLN A 64 1.18 12.17 19.37
N SER A 65 0.93 11.78 18.12
CA SER A 65 1.17 12.62 16.96
C SER A 65 0.06 13.66 16.76
N ASP A 66 0.42 14.84 16.25
CA ASP A 66 -0.56 15.87 15.85
C ASP A 66 -1.49 15.34 14.76
N ASN A 67 -1.00 14.42 13.91
CA ASN A 67 -1.81 13.75 12.91
C ASN A 67 -2.96 12.97 13.54
N TYR A 68 -2.72 12.22 14.62
CA TYR A 68 -3.78 11.56 15.37
C TYR A 68 -4.74 12.56 16.01
N ALA A 69 -4.22 13.66 16.56
CA ALA A 69 -5.06 14.71 17.14
C ALA A 69 -6.03 15.31 16.12
N VAL A 70 -5.58 15.53 14.88
CA VAL A 70 -6.46 15.98 13.78
C VAL A 70 -7.40 14.86 13.34
N PHE A 71 -6.90 13.63 13.12
CA PHE A 71 -7.72 12.49 12.72
C PHE A 71 -8.83 12.20 13.74
N SER A 72 -8.51 12.23 15.02
CA SER A 72 -9.49 11.96 16.10
C SER A 72 -10.65 12.97 16.20
N ARG A 73 -10.52 14.14 15.55
CA ARG A 73 -11.57 15.14 15.42
C ARG A 73 -12.30 15.08 14.06
N SER A 74 -11.87 14.22 13.17
CA SER A 74 -12.47 14.08 11.83
C SER A 74 -13.86 13.44 11.89
N ASN A 75 -14.73 13.78 10.93
CA ASN A 75 -16.03 13.15 10.77
C ASN A 75 -15.93 11.63 10.59
N LEU A 76 -14.89 11.15 9.92
CA LEU A 76 -14.65 9.72 9.75
C LEU A 76 -14.40 9.04 11.09
N PHE A 77 -13.55 9.60 11.94
CA PHE A 77 -13.28 9.06 13.27
C PHE A 77 -14.52 9.06 14.14
N SER A 78 -15.30 10.16 14.12
CA SER A 78 -16.57 10.22 14.85
C SER A 78 -17.52 9.12 14.41
N LYS A 79 -17.76 8.97 13.10
CA LYS A 79 -18.61 7.89 12.56
C LYS A 79 -18.14 6.50 12.94
N LEU A 80 -16.83 6.22 12.88
CA LEU A 80 -16.29 4.94 13.29
C LEU A 80 -16.50 4.69 14.79
N LYS A 81 -16.30 5.71 15.61
CA LYS A 81 -16.53 5.64 17.06
C LYS A 81 -18.00 5.41 17.38
N ASP A 82 -18.92 6.08 16.68
CA ASP A 82 -20.37 5.95 16.86
C ASP A 82 -20.81 4.52 16.51
N VAL A 83 -20.41 4.00 15.33
CA VAL A 83 -20.71 2.63 14.91
C VAL A 83 -20.14 1.59 15.91
N TYR A 84 -18.94 1.83 16.40
CA TYR A 84 -18.32 0.97 17.40
C TYR A 84 -19.08 0.99 18.73
N GLY A 85 -19.56 2.18 19.14
CA GLY A 85 -20.44 2.35 20.30
C GLY A 85 -21.78 1.63 20.13
N GLU A 86 -22.45 1.84 18.98
CA GLU A 86 -23.74 1.21 18.64
C GLU A 86 -23.68 -0.33 18.72
N TYR A 87 -22.62 -0.93 18.18
CA TYR A 87 -22.42 -2.39 18.29
C TYR A 87 -22.13 -2.83 19.72
N GLY A 88 -21.41 -2.02 20.50
CA GLY A 88 -21.20 -2.28 21.92
C GLY A 88 -22.52 -2.27 22.70
N GLU A 89 -23.37 -1.31 22.47
CA GLU A 89 -24.72 -1.22 23.06
C GLU A 89 -25.60 -2.39 22.62
N ALA A 90 -25.59 -2.72 21.33
CA ALA A 90 -26.30 -3.88 20.79
C ALA A 90 -25.80 -5.20 21.42
N ALA A 91 -24.51 -5.32 21.70
CA ALA A 91 -23.95 -6.46 22.42
C ALA A 91 -24.19 -6.39 23.94
N GLY A 92 -24.64 -5.26 24.48
CA GLY A 92 -24.75 -5.04 25.92
C GLY A 92 -23.39 -4.98 26.63
N LEU A 93 -22.34 -4.57 25.92
CA LEU A 93 -20.95 -4.53 26.35
C LEU A 93 -20.39 -3.11 26.27
N ARG A 94 -19.38 -2.83 27.07
CA ARG A 94 -18.54 -1.63 26.85
C ARG A 94 -17.44 -2.01 25.85
N PRO A 95 -17.44 -1.39 24.64
CA PRO A 95 -16.40 -1.67 23.67
C PRO A 95 -15.03 -1.28 24.21
N GLY A 96 -14.01 -2.11 23.94
CA GLY A 96 -12.64 -1.83 24.34
C GLY A 96 -11.67 -2.91 23.91
N LEU A 97 -10.38 -2.58 23.85
CA LEU A 97 -9.33 -3.52 23.47
C LEU A 97 -9.30 -4.76 24.37
N LYS A 98 -9.56 -4.60 25.68
CA LYS A 98 -9.62 -5.73 26.62
C LYS A 98 -10.66 -6.76 26.19
N GLY A 99 -11.88 -6.33 25.86
CA GLY A 99 -12.92 -7.24 25.35
C GLY A 99 -12.55 -7.90 24.03
N ALA A 100 -11.89 -7.16 23.12
CA ALA A 100 -11.40 -7.72 21.87
C ALA A 100 -10.32 -8.80 22.11
N VAL A 101 -9.38 -8.57 23.02
CA VAL A 101 -8.35 -9.56 23.40
C VAL A 101 -8.95 -10.80 24.06
N GLU A 102 -9.98 -10.64 24.89
CA GLU A 102 -10.69 -11.77 25.50
C GLU A 102 -11.39 -12.66 24.45
N MET A 103 -11.86 -12.06 23.35
CA MET A 103 -12.54 -12.77 22.25
C MET A 103 -11.57 -13.19 21.13
N ALA A 104 -10.30 -12.81 21.20
CA ALA A 104 -9.30 -13.17 20.21
C ALA A 104 -8.65 -14.50 20.57
N GLY A 105 -8.92 -15.52 19.77
CA GLY A 105 -8.31 -16.84 19.91
C GLY A 105 -7.23 -17.10 18.87
N THR A 106 -6.98 -18.37 18.65
CA THR A 106 -6.15 -18.87 17.54
C THR A 106 -7.01 -19.15 16.30
N ASP A 107 -6.37 -19.28 15.12
CA ASP A 107 -7.10 -19.54 13.86
C ASP A 107 -8.31 -18.59 13.71
N SER A 108 -8.08 -17.30 13.86
CA SER A 108 -9.13 -16.28 13.79
C SER A 108 -9.32 -15.80 12.36
N ALA A 109 -10.56 -15.58 11.96
CA ALA A 109 -10.87 -14.93 10.68
C ALA A 109 -12.09 -14.01 10.78
N LEU A 110 -12.09 -12.97 9.95
CA LEU A 110 -13.18 -12.03 9.79
C LEU A 110 -13.53 -11.91 8.29
N ALA A 111 -14.79 -12.14 7.96
CA ALA A 111 -15.31 -11.91 6.62
C ALA A 111 -16.25 -10.70 6.62
N LEU A 112 -16.04 -9.77 5.68
CA LEU A 112 -16.89 -8.59 5.50
C LEU A 112 -17.80 -8.80 4.29
N TYR A 113 -19.10 -8.67 4.49
CA TYR A 113 -20.13 -8.89 3.47
C TYR A 113 -20.70 -7.58 2.92
N ALA A 114 -20.77 -6.52 3.72
CA ALA A 114 -21.15 -5.18 3.29
C ALA A 114 -20.32 -4.13 4.02
N ILE A 115 -19.89 -3.07 3.28
CA ILE A 115 -19.08 -1.98 3.85
C ILE A 115 -19.99 -0.94 4.50
N ARG A 116 -21.07 -0.54 3.82
CA ARG A 116 -21.96 0.54 4.28
C ARG A 116 -22.58 0.24 5.65
N ASP A 117 -23.11 -0.96 5.80
CA ASP A 117 -23.82 -1.38 7.01
C ASP A 117 -22.90 -2.13 7.99
N VAL A 118 -21.62 -2.27 7.62
CA VAL A 118 -20.58 -2.99 8.39
C VAL A 118 -21.04 -4.41 8.73
N GLU A 119 -21.47 -5.17 7.71
CA GLU A 119 -21.91 -6.55 7.90
C GLU A 119 -20.72 -7.51 7.90
N PHE A 120 -20.46 -8.17 9.00
CA PHE A 120 -19.35 -9.10 9.12
C PHE A 120 -19.71 -10.38 9.89
N LEU A 121 -18.89 -11.39 9.68
CA LEU A 121 -18.82 -12.61 10.50
C LEU A 121 -17.37 -12.79 10.95
N TYR A 122 -17.17 -12.89 12.25
CA TYR A 122 -15.91 -13.24 12.90
C TYR A 122 -16.01 -14.65 13.46
N ILE A 123 -15.03 -15.49 13.16
CA ILE A 123 -14.90 -16.84 13.70
C ILE A 123 -13.50 -16.99 14.28
N THR A 124 -13.41 -17.53 15.47
CA THR A 124 -12.12 -17.81 16.11
C THR A 124 -12.18 -19.12 16.88
N ARG A 125 -11.03 -19.79 16.97
CA ARG A 125 -10.90 -20.95 17.85
C ARG A 125 -10.55 -20.49 19.26
N ILE A 126 -11.36 -20.87 20.23
CA ILE A 126 -11.18 -20.54 21.64
C ILE A 126 -11.60 -21.74 22.48
N ALA A 127 -10.91 -22.01 23.59
CA ALA A 127 -11.28 -23.07 24.48
C ALA A 127 -12.59 -22.73 25.23
N ASP A 128 -13.39 -23.77 25.52
CA ASP A 128 -14.70 -23.63 26.21
C ASP A 128 -14.58 -22.82 27.49
N GLY A 129 -13.60 -23.17 28.33
CA GLY A 129 -13.38 -22.50 29.61
C GLY A 129 -12.99 -21.03 29.48
N ASP A 130 -12.35 -20.63 28.40
CA ASP A 130 -11.97 -19.25 28.16
C ASP A 130 -13.12 -18.46 27.55
N PHE A 131 -13.90 -19.05 26.63
CA PHE A 131 -15.11 -18.44 26.12
C PHE A 131 -16.11 -18.11 27.24
N MET A 132 -16.32 -19.02 28.16
CA MET A 132 -17.24 -18.82 29.32
C MET A 132 -16.82 -17.68 30.25
N LYS A 133 -15.56 -17.25 30.23
CA LYS A 133 -15.04 -16.10 30.98
C LYS A 133 -15.22 -14.76 30.26
N THR A 134 -15.57 -14.78 28.97
CA THR A 134 -15.72 -13.54 28.18
C THR A 134 -16.90 -12.70 28.65
N GLN A 135 -16.78 -11.39 28.50
CA GLN A 135 -17.89 -10.46 28.80
C GLN A 135 -19.11 -10.78 27.94
N LEU A 136 -18.92 -11.24 26.68
CA LEU A 136 -20.00 -11.60 25.78
C LEU A 136 -20.84 -12.77 26.34
N TRP A 137 -20.17 -13.80 26.88
CA TRP A 137 -20.88 -14.92 27.56
C TRP A 137 -21.63 -14.48 28.82
N ALA A 138 -21.06 -13.57 29.59
CA ALA A 138 -21.67 -13.06 30.83
C ALA A 138 -23.01 -12.33 30.59
N VAL A 139 -23.19 -11.70 29.42
CA VAL A 139 -24.42 -10.97 29.08
C VAL A 139 -25.42 -11.77 28.23
N ARG A 140 -25.16 -13.05 27.94
CA ARG A 140 -25.97 -13.88 27.02
C ARG A 140 -27.46 -13.93 27.36
N GLU A 141 -27.83 -13.81 28.64
CA GLU A 141 -29.23 -13.82 29.10
C GLU A 141 -30.06 -12.63 28.59
N LYS A 142 -29.38 -11.58 28.09
CA LYS A 142 -30.02 -10.42 27.44
C LYS A 142 -30.35 -10.67 25.97
N PHE A 143 -30.01 -11.83 25.44
CA PHE A 143 -30.18 -12.20 24.03
C PHE A 143 -31.31 -13.21 23.88
N GLU A 144 -32.02 -13.11 22.76
CA GLU A 144 -32.94 -14.16 22.32
C GLU A 144 -32.13 -15.39 21.87
N GLN A 145 -32.54 -16.56 22.33
CA GLN A 145 -31.93 -17.81 21.91
C GLN A 145 -32.63 -18.38 20.70
N ARG A 146 -31.87 -18.72 19.67
CA ARG A 146 -32.29 -19.38 18.44
C ARG A 146 -31.49 -20.65 18.19
N GLN A 147 -31.84 -21.42 17.14
CA GLN A 147 -31.14 -22.64 16.78
C GLN A 147 -30.84 -22.70 15.29
N ALA A 148 -29.63 -23.17 14.95
CA ALA A 148 -29.22 -23.51 13.59
C ALA A 148 -28.17 -24.62 13.64
N GLY A 149 -28.18 -25.54 12.68
CA GLY A 149 -27.22 -26.64 12.63
C GLY A 149 -27.26 -27.58 13.84
N GLY A 150 -28.34 -27.59 14.64
CA GLY A 150 -28.45 -28.32 15.88
C GLY A 150 -27.75 -27.65 17.08
N VAL A 151 -27.32 -26.39 16.93
CA VAL A 151 -26.63 -25.59 17.94
C VAL A 151 -27.44 -24.35 18.27
N SER A 152 -27.50 -24.01 19.58
CA SER A 152 -28.08 -22.74 20.01
C SER A 152 -27.16 -21.58 19.74
N PHE A 153 -27.73 -20.48 19.23
CA PHE A 153 -27.05 -19.20 19.07
C PHE A 153 -27.89 -18.09 19.71
N TYR A 154 -27.26 -16.98 20.00
CA TYR A 154 -27.81 -15.84 20.71
C TYR A 154 -27.90 -14.63 19.80
N LEU A 155 -29.07 -13.97 19.78
CA LEU A 155 -29.36 -12.82 18.94
C LEU A 155 -29.90 -11.67 19.76
N ARG A 156 -29.40 -10.46 19.52
CA ARG A 156 -29.97 -9.23 20.08
C ARG A 156 -29.92 -8.11 19.05
N THR A 157 -31.05 -7.42 18.92
CA THR A 157 -31.13 -6.18 18.13
C THR A 157 -31.41 -5.02 19.08
N ASP A 158 -30.57 -4.00 19.03
CA ASP A 158 -30.79 -2.79 19.79
C ASP A 158 -31.95 -1.97 19.16
N PRO A 159 -32.98 -1.60 19.95
CA PRO A 159 -34.14 -0.89 19.42
C PRO A 159 -33.81 0.51 18.87
N ALA A 160 -32.81 1.19 19.45
CA ALA A 160 -32.43 2.56 19.09
C ALA A 160 -31.58 2.61 17.81
N SER A 161 -30.46 1.91 17.80
CA SER A 161 -29.50 1.90 16.67
C SER A 161 -29.91 0.97 15.54
N LYS A 162 -30.85 0.04 15.78
CA LYS A 162 -31.21 -1.07 14.89
C LYS A 162 -30.06 -2.02 14.57
N ARG A 163 -28.93 -1.89 15.30
CA ARG A 163 -27.79 -2.80 15.14
C ARG A 163 -28.12 -4.16 15.75
N THR A 164 -27.68 -5.20 15.05
CA THR A 164 -27.86 -6.58 15.45
C THR A 164 -26.51 -7.19 15.82
N VAL A 165 -26.47 -7.95 16.91
CA VAL A 165 -25.35 -8.79 17.29
C VAL A 165 -25.84 -10.20 17.46
N ALA A 166 -25.22 -11.14 16.75
CA ALA A 166 -25.49 -12.57 16.91
C ALA A 166 -24.19 -13.29 17.25
N PHE A 167 -24.23 -14.25 18.18
CA PHE A 167 -23.06 -15.05 18.49
C PHE A 167 -23.43 -16.48 18.85
N ALA A 168 -22.46 -17.38 18.67
CA ALA A 168 -22.58 -18.78 19.05
C ALA A 168 -21.23 -19.30 19.57
N PHE A 169 -21.29 -20.41 20.27
CA PHE A 169 -20.13 -21.22 20.62
C PHE A 169 -20.41 -22.68 20.30
N ALA A 170 -19.60 -23.30 19.47
CA ALA A 170 -19.77 -24.69 19.08
C ALA A 170 -18.45 -25.32 18.63
N LYS A 171 -18.19 -26.55 19.06
CA LYS A 171 -17.00 -27.35 18.64
C LYS A 171 -15.66 -26.59 18.80
N GLY A 172 -15.53 -25.79 19.87
CA GLY A 172 -14.31 -24.99 20.13
C GLY A 172 -14.16 -23.74 19.26
N TYR A 173 -15.22 -23.32 18.55
CA TYR A 173 -15.26 -22.08 17.79
C TYR A 173 -16.26 -21.10 18.41
N MET A 174 -15.84 -19.86 18.59
CA MET A 174 -16.72 -18.72 18.80
C MET A 174 -17.04 -18.09 17.46
N LEU A 175 -18.32 -17.81 17.23
CA LEU A 175 -18.84 -17.09 16.08
C LEU A 175 -19.47 -15.80 16.58
N LEU A 176 -19.17 -14.67 15.91
CA LEU A 176 -19.75 -13.35 16.21
C LEU A 176 -20.08 -12.65 14.89
N ALA A 177 -21.30 -12.19 14.72
CA ALA A 177 -21.71 -11.51 13.50
C ALA A 177 -22.65 -10.34 13.79
N THR A 178 -22.80 -9.48 12.81
CA THR A 178 -23.75 -8.36 12.78
C THR A 178 -25.09 -8.73 12.14
N ARG A 179 -25.24 -10.01 11.72
CA ARG A 179 -26.47 -10.58 11.16
C ARG A 179 -26.66 -12.00 11.66
N ASP A 180 -27.88 -12.37 11.96
CA ASP A 180 -28.24 -13.70 12.48
C ASP A 180 -28.09 -14.80 11.42
N ASP A 181 -28.42 -14.51 10.16
CA ASP A 181 -28.30 -15.46 9.06
C ASP A 181 -26.84 -15.88 8.78
N LEU A 182 -25.86 -14.99 9.03
CA LEU A 182 -24.44 -15.32 8.87
C LEU A 182 -23.99 -16.34 9.94
N VAL A 183 -24.43 -16.17 11.19
CA VAL A 183 -24.16 -17.16 12.27
C VAL A 183 -24.88 -18.47 11.95
N ALA A 184 -26.14 -18.41 11.55
CA ALA A 184 -26.92 -19.59 11.22
C ALA A 184 -26.30 -20.41 10.08
N GLN A 185 -25.88 -19.75 8.98
CA GLN A 185 -25.21 -20.41 7.87
C GLN A 185 -23.85 -21.00 8.26
N ALA A 186 -23.07 -20.29 9.08
CA ALA A 186 -21.80 -20.80 9.58
C ALA A 186 -21.96 -22.04 10.49
N LEU A 187 -23.00 -22.06 11.34
CA LEU A 187 -23.34 -23.24 12.15
C LEU A 187 -23.77 -24.43 11.30
N GLU A 188 -24.47 -24.19 10.19
CA GLU A 188 -24.81 -25.23 9.22
C GLU A 188 -23.56 -25.83 8.55
N LEU A 189 -22.60 -24.97 8.16
CA LEU A 189 -21.31 -25.40 7.64
C LEU A 189 -20.50 -26.18 8.69
N LEU A 190 -20.50 -25.73 9.94
CA LEU A 190 -19.84 -26.41 11.07
C LEU A 190 -20.49 -27.77 11.37
N ALA A 191 -21.81 -27.90 11.14
CA ALA A 191 -22.54 -29.17 11.23
C ALA A 191 -22.25 -30.13 10.07
N GLY A 192 -21.47 -29.73 9.07
CA GLY A 192 -21.13 -30.55 7.92
C GLY A 192 -22.17 -30.54 6.81
N ARG A 193 -23.12 -29.60 6.83
CA ARG A 193 -24.10 -29.45 5.75
C ARG A 193 -23.44 -28.82 4.51
N SER A 194 -23.74 -29.36 3.32
CA SER A 194 -23.18 -28.86 2.07
C SER A 194 -23.81 -27.52 1.71
N LYS A 195 -23.08 -26.42 1.99
CA LYS A 195 -23.42 -25.06 1.56
C LYS A 195 -22.18 -24.38 0.98
N PRO A 196 -22.35 -23.40 0.07
CA PRO A 196 -21.22 -22.62 -0.43
C PRO A 196 -20.50 -21.89 0.72
N SER A 197 -19.17 -21.96 0.73
CA SER A 197 -18.33 -21.27 1.68
C SER A 197 -17.28 -20.42 0.95
N ILE A 198 -16.66 -19.47 1.66
CA ILE A 198 -15.55 -18.66 1.11
C ILE A 198 -14.46 -19.56 0.52
N ALA A 199 -14.16 -20.70 1.15
CA ALA A 199 -13.18 -21.64 0.62
C ALA A 199 -13.55 -22.22 -0.76
N SER A 200 -14.82 -22.21 -1.15
CA SER A 200 -15.29 -22.64 -2.46
C SER A 200 -15.34 -21.51 -3.49
N ASP A 201 -15.26 -20.26 -3.06
CA ASP A 201 -15.30 -19.09 -3.94
C ASP A 201 -14.04 -19.00 -4.81
N ARG A 202 -14.21 -18.68 -6.09
CA ARG A 202 -13.12 -18.61 -7.06
C ARG A 202 -12.06 -17.58 -6.65
N TRP A 203 -12.50 -16.38 -6.23
CA TRP A 203 -11.60 -15.31 -5.85
C TRP A 203 -10.68 -15.70 -4.68
N TYR A 204 -11.18 -16.45 -3.71
CA TYR A 204 -10.41 -16.94 -2.57
C TYR A 204 -9.42 -18.03 -3.00
N ARG A 205 -9.90 -19.06 -3.72
CA ARG A 205 -9.06 -20.19 -4.14
C ARG A 205 -7.90 -19.76 -5.04
N ASP A 206 -8.22 -18.98 -6.08
CA ASP A 206 -7.22 -18.58 -7.07
C ASP A 206 -6.18 -17.65 -6.45
N SER A 207 -6.60 -16.66 -5.60
CA SER A 207 -5.68 -15.78 -4.89
C SER A 207 -4.77 -16.52 -3.91
N THR A 208 -5.34 -17.41 -3.08
CA THR A 208 -4.56 -18.16 -2.09
C THR A 208 -3.64 -19.19 -2.73
N SER A 209 -4.01 -19.76 -3.89
CA SER A 209 -3.15 -20.66 -4.66
C SER A 209 -1.97 -19.96 -5.31
N ALA A 210 -2.13 -18.68 -5.69
CA ALA A 210 -1.06 -17.87 -6.27
C ALA A 210 -0.11 -17.30 -5.20
N ALA A 211 -0.52 -17.29 -3.93
CA ALA A 211 0.27 -16.79 -2.82
C ALA A 211 1.16 -17.87 -2.19
N ALA A 212 2.16 -17.44 -1.42
CA ALA A 212 2.92 -18.32 -0.55
C ALA A 212 2.09 -18.75 0.69
N ASN A 213 2.71 -19.48 1.62
CA ASN A 213 2.11 -19.77 2.92
C ASN A 213 1.70 -18.49 3.65
N PRO A 214 0.55 -18.49 4.37
CA PRO A 214 0.05 -17.32 5.06
C PRO A 214 1.07 -16.72 6.04
N GLY A 215 0.99 -15.40 6.19
CA GLY A 215 1.76 -14.65 7.17
C GLY A 215 1.14 -14.66 8.57
N GLU A 216 1.52 -13.70 9.40
CA GLU A 216 0.88 -13.44 10.70
C GLU A 216 -0.52 -12.85 10.51
N LEU A 217 -0.73 -12.17 9.41
CA LEU A 217 -2.01 -11.62 8.98
C LEU A 217 -2.13 -11.80 7.47
N ARG A 218 -3.27 -12.32 7.01
CA ARG A 218 -3.61 -12.45 5.58
C ARG A 218 -4.93 -11.75 5.30
N LEU A 219 -4.95 -10.92 4.26
CA LEU A 219 -6.15 -10.32 3.70
C LEU A 219 -6.37 -10.86 2.29
N VAL A 220 -7.53 -11.46 2.02
CA VAL A 220 -7.94 -11.87 0.67
C VAL A 220 -9.11 -10.99 0.22
N MET A 221 -9.08 -10.52 -1.01
CA MET A 221 -9.97 -9.48 -1.52
C MET A 221 -10.70 -9.94 -2.78
N ASN A 222 -12.01 -9.82 -2.79
CA ASN A 222 -12.85 -9.91 -3.98
C ASN A 222 -12.94 -8.52 -4.62
N LEU A 223 -11.93 -8.15 -5.41
CA LEU A 223 -11.83 -6.80 -5.96
C LEU A 223 -12.96 -6.50 -6.95
N GLU A 224 -13.47 -7.52 -7.64
CA GLU A 224 -14.61 -7.36 -8.53
C GLU A 224 -15.87 -6.86 -7.81
N LEU A 225 -16.17 -7.40 -6.62
CA LEU A 225 -17.30 -6.95 -5.80
C LEU A 225 -16.98 -5.65 -5.05
N VAL A 226 -15.77 -5.50 -4.51
CA VAL A 226 -15.34 -4.29 -3.79
C VAL A 226 -15.48 -3.06 -4.67
N VAL A 227 -14.99 -3.11 -5.92
CA VAL A 227 -15.05 -1.98 -6.87
C VAL A 227 -16.50 -1.62 -7.25
N LYS A 228 -17.42 -2.58 -7.22
CA LYS A 228 -18.85 -2.35 -7.51
C LYS A 228 -19.60 -1.74 -6.33
N SER A 229 -19.05 -1.76 -5.12
CA SER A 229 -19.73 -1.21 -3.95
C SER A 229 -19.88 0.31 -4.06
N GLU A 230 -21.05 0.84 -3.66
CA GLU A 230 -21.35 2.27 -3.70
C GLU A 230 -20.35 3.10 -2.86
N TYR A 231 -19.92 2.56 -1.73
CA TYR A 231 -18.94 3.21 -0.86
C TYR A 231 -17.59 3.41 -1.55
N PHE A 232 -17.15 2.43 -2.36
CA PHE A 232 -15.91 2.53 -3.10
C PHE A 232 -15.97 3.57 -4.23
N ARG A 233 -17.16 3.80 -4.77
CA ARG A 233 -17.37 4.79 -5.85
C ARG A 233 -17.40 6.23 -5.34
N SER A 234 -17.84 6.47 -4.11
CA SER A 234 -18.08 7.80 -3.57
C SER A 234 -16.85 8.43 -2.90
N TYR A 235 -15.79 7.65 -2.61
CA TYR A 235 -14.63 8.13 -1.87
C TYR A 235 -13.36 8.02 -2.70
N TRP A 236 -12.49 9.03 -2.64
CA TRP A 236 -11.09 9.20 -3.11
C TRP A 236 -10.37 8.12 -3.92
N ILE A 237 -10.96 7.00 -4.14
CA ILE A 237 -10.41 5.85 -4.83
C ILE A 237 -10.64 5.98 -6.35
N GLN A 238 -11.43 6.95 -6.81
CA GLN A 238 -11.70 7.12 -8.25
C GLN A 238 -10.41 7.28 -9.05
N ARG A 239 -9.45 8.05 -8.56
CA ARG A 239 -8.15 8.23 -9.22
C ARG A 239 -7.35 6.93 -9.33
N ASN A 240 -7.52 6.01 -8.37
CA ASN A 240 -6.86 4.70 -8.35
C ASN A 240 -7.80 3.57 -8.78
N ALA A 241 -9.08 3.84 -9.01
CA ALA A 241 -10.06 2.83 -9.41
C ALA A 241 -9.69 2.16 -10.74
N SER A 242 -9.10 2.90 -11.68
CA SER A 242 -8.62 2.36 -12.95
C SER A 242 -7.53 1.29 -12.74
N VAL A 243 -6.64 1.49 -11.78
CA VAL A 243 -5.58 0.53 -11.44
C VAL A 243 -6.17 -0.69 -10.76
N VAL A 244 -7.08 -0.50 -9.80
CA VAL A 244 -7.73 -1.60 -9.08
C VAL A 244 -8.62 -2.43 -10.00
N ARG A 245 -9.33 -1.80 -10.94
CA ARG A 245 -10.19 -2.48 -11.94
C ARG A 245 -9.44 -3.44 -12.86
N ARG A 246 -8.12 -3.28 -13.00
CA ARG A 246 -7.29 -4.23 -13.76
C ARG A 246 -7.20 -5.60 -13.08
N HIS A 247 -7.62 -5.70 -11.82
CA HIS A 247 -7.53 -6.92 -11.03
C HIS A 247 -8.92 -7.32 -10.53
N TRP A 248 -9.21 -8.60 -10.56
CA TRP A 248 -10.50 -9.13 -10.08
C TRP A 248 -10.42 -9.73 -8.67
N ALA A 249 -9.21 -10.12 -8.24
CA ALA A 249 -8.98 -10.65 -6.90
C ALA A 249 -7.53 -10.38 -6.45
N GLY A 250 -7.29 -10.46 -5.15
CA GLY A 250 -5.95 -10.31 -4.61
C GLY A 250 -5.83 -10.87 -3.20
N VAL A 251 -4.58 -11.07 -2.79
CA VAL A 251 -4.21 -11.48 -1.43
C VAL A 251 -3.00 -10.68 -0.95
N ALA A 252 -3.02 -10.26 0.29
CA ALA A 252 -1.91 -9.60 0.96
C ALA A 252 -1.55 -10.37 2.24
N ASP A 253 -0.27 -10.68 2.38
CA ASP A 253 0.30 -11.37 3.54
C ASP A 253 1.28 -10.47 4.27
N VAL A 254 1.14 -10.32 5.58
CA VAL A 254 2.06 -9.58 6.45
C VAL A 254 2.86 -10.55 7.29
N LYS A 255 4.19 -10.39 7.30
CA LYS A 255 5.14 -11.17 8.10
C LYS A 255 6.14 -10.26 8.78
N ARG A 256 6.48 -10.58 10.01
CA ARG A 256 7.66 -10.01 10.69
C ARG A 256 8.84 -10.96 10.55
N ILE A 257 9.98 -10.45 10.09
CA ILE A 257 11.22 -11.21 9.93
C ILE A 257 12.35 -10.37 10.53
N GLY A 258 12.77 -10.70 11.73
CA GLY A 258 13.75 -9.90 12.48
C GLY A 258 13.21 -8.49 12.78
N ASP A 259 13.94 -7.48 12.34
CA ASP A 259 13.61 -6.05 12.44
C ASP A 259 12.77 -5.51 11.27
N ALA A 260 12.39 -6.37 10.34
CA ALA A 260 11.62 -5.99 9.16
C ALA A 260 10.17 -6.51 9.22
N VAL A 261 9.25 -5.68 8.74
CA VAL A 261 7.88 -6.08 8.40
C VAL A 261 7.81 -6.19 6.88
N THR A 262 7.42 -7.36 6.39
CA THR A 262 7.26 -7.62 4.96
C THR A 262 5.79 -7.84 4.65
N GLU A 263 5.28 -7.08 3.69
CA GLU A 263 3.96 -7.27 3.11
C GLU A 263 4.13 -7.78 1.68
N THR A 264 3.58 -8.96 1.38
CA THR A 264 3.56 -9.53 0.03
C THR A 264 2.13 -9.49 -0.50
N ARG A 265 1.92 -8.77 -1.59
CA ARG A 265 0.63 -8.65 -2.28
C ARG A 265 0.68 -9.42 -3.58
N VAL A 266 -0.34 -10.21 -3.85
CA VAL A 266 -0.53 -10.90 -5.14
C VAL A 266 -1.87 -10.50 -5.69
N PHE A 267 -1.87 -9.93 -6.89
CA PHE A 267 -3.08 -9.51 -7.59
C PHE A 267 -3.27 -10.36 -8.84
N LEU A 268 -4.51 -10.75 -9.08
CA LEU A 268 -4.93 -11.50 -10.26
C LEU A 268 -5.56 -10.54 -11.27
N ARG A 269 -4.96 -10.43 -12.45
CA ARG A 269 -5.45 -9.55 -13.51
C ARG A 269 -6.79 -10.00 -14.02
N ALA A 270 -7.69 -9.06 -14.31
CA ALA A 270 -8.96 -9.33 -14.95
C ALA A 270 -8.74 -9.83 -16.38
N PRO A 271 -9.55 -10.79 -16.87
CA PRO A 271 -9.37 -11.39 -18.20
C PRO A 271 -9.46 -10.38 -19.36
N ASP A 272 -10.26 -9.32 -19.16
CA ASP A 272 -10.50 -8.22 -20.11
C ASP A 272 -9.51 -7.05 -19.94
N ALA A 273 -8.67 -7.09 -18.90
CA ALA A 273 -7.68 -6.06 -18.72
C ALA A 273 -6.53 -6.21 -19.72
N GLU A 274 -6.21 -5.12 -20.41
CA GLU A 274 -5.11 -5.07 -21.36
C GLU A 274 -3.81 -5.52 -20.68
N ALA A 275 -3.18 -6.55 -21.24
CA ALA A 275 -1.88 -6.97 -20.77
C ALA A 275 -0.85 -5.88 -21.13
N PRO A 276 0.05 -5.49 -20.22
CA PRO A 276 1.15 -4.62 -20.61
C PRO A 276 1.87 -5.26 -21.80
N ALA A 277 2.13 -4.46 -22.81
CA ALA A 277 2.84 -4.93 -24.00
C ALA A 277 4.13 -5.65 -23.56
N PRO A 278 4.40 -6.86 -24.05
CA PRO A 278 5.64 -7.54 -23.74
C PRO A 278 6.78 -6.71 -24.34
N THR A 279 7.33 -5.81 -23.54
CA THR A 279 8.58 -5.16 -23.91
C THR A 279 9.64 -6.24 -23.92
N ALA A 280 10.36 -6.36 -25.03
CA ALA A 280 11.50 -7.26 -25.21
C ALA A 280 12.68 -6.85 -24.29
N SER A 281 12.40 -6.48 -23.04
CA SER A 281 13.38 -6.03 -22.09
C SER A 281 13.96 -7.23 -21.34
N ASP A 282 15.27 -7.22 -21.24
CA ASP A 282 16.04 -8.12 -20.39
C ASP A 282 15.45 -8.17 -18.98
N SER A 283 15.08 -9.37 -18.52
CA SER A 283 14.42 -9.61 -17.23
C SER A 283 15.20 -9.11 -16.00
N GLY A 284 16.50 -8.82 -16.15
CA GLY A 284 17.36 -8.29 -15.09
C GLY A 284 17.65 -6.78 -15.18
N ALA A 285 17.08 -6.06 -16.16
CA ALA A 285 17.45 -4.66 -16.42
C ALA A 285 17.13 -3.74 -15.23
N VAL A 286 15.95 -3.87 -14.62
CA VAL A 286 15.58 -3.09 -13.42
C VAL A 286 16.51 -3.39 -12.25
N SER A 287 16.83 -4.67 -12.01
CA SER A 287 17.74 -5.07 -10.93
C SER A 287 19.17 -4.52 -11.13
N ARG A 288 19.65 -4.46 -12.39
CA ARG A 288 20.96 -3.86 -12.70
C ARG A 288 20.97 -2.35 -12.49
N LEU A 289 19.87 -1.66 -12.77
CA LEU A 289 19.75 -0.24 -12.48
C LEU A 289 19.69 0.04 -10.99
N LEU A 290 19.02 -0.81 -10.19
CA LEU A 290 18.98 -0.66 -8.73
C LEU A 290 20.39 -0.76 -8.09
N ALA A 291 21.31 -1.51 -8.66
CA ALA A 291 22.69 -1.59 -8.17
C ALA A 291 23.43 -0.24 -8.24
N LEU A 292 22.91 0.72 -9.04
CA LEU A 292 23.46 2.06 -9.15
C LEU A 292 23.02 3.00 -8.01
N VAL A 293 22.02 2.63 -7.21
CA VAL A 293 21.49 3.48 -6.14
C VAL A 293 22.53 3.62 -5.02
N PRO A 294 23.02 4.81 -4.73
CA PRO A 294 23.93 5.03 -3.62
C PRO A 294 23.20 4.95 -2.28
N PRO A 295 23.86 4.53 -1.20
CA PRO A 295 23.25 4.40 0.12
C PRO A 295 22.75 5.73 0.68
N GLU A 296 23.28 6.85 0.23
CA GLU A 296 22.89 8.21 0.62
C GLU A 296 21.66 8.73 -0.11
N ALA A 297 21.17 8.01 -1.11
CA ALA A 297 19.94 8.41 -1.80
C ALA A 297 18.72 8.26 -0.90
N GLY A 298 17.96 9.33 -0.74
CA GLY A 298 16.75 9.33 0.07
C GLY A 298 15.56 8.70 -0.64
N LEU A 299 15.50 8.86 -1.97
CA LEU A 299 14.44 8.33 -2.83
C LEU A 299 15.05 7.69 -4.07
N TYR A 300 14.47 6.57 -4.49
CA TYR A 300 14.80 5.97 -5.78
C TYR A 300 13.61 5.23 -6.38
N LYS A 301 13.59 5.16 -7.70
CA LYS A 301 12.60 4.41 -8.49
C LYS A 301 13.25 3.85 -9.74
N ALA A 302 13.21 2.55 -9.90
CA ALA A 302 13.60 1.88 -11.15
C ALA A 302 12.37 1.17 -11.74
N SER A 303 12.16 1.30 -13.05
CA SER A 303 10.99 0.74 -13.71
C SER A 303 11.25 0.47 -15.17
N ARG A 304 10.47 -0.44 -15.76
CA ARG A 304 10.31 -0.51 -17.20
C ARG A 304 9.63 0.75 -17.70
N VAL A 305 9.94 1.13 -18.93
CA VAL A 305 9.30 2.24 -19.65
C VAL A 305 8.01 1.69 -20.26
N GLY A 306 6.86 2.16 -19.79
CA GLY A 306 5.56 1.85 -20.39
C GLY A 306 5.34 2.72 -21.64
N GLU A 307 5.41 4.05 -21.44
CA GLU A 307 5.24 5.03 -22.49
C GLU A 307 6.42 6.02 -22.50
N SER A 308 7.02 6.24 -23.66
CA SER A 308 8.13 7.19 -23.82
C SER A 308 7.74 8.63 -23.50
N SER A 309 6.48 9.01 -23.74
CA SER A 309 5.91 10.30 -23.37
C SER A 309 5.93 10.54 -21.86
N ALA A 310 5.56 9.54 -21.06
CA ALA A 310 5.57 9.62 -19.60
C ALA A 310 7.00 9.73 -19.05
N LEU A 311 7.96 8.99 -19.62
CA LEU A 311 9.36 9.11 -19.25
C LEU A 311 9.93 10.47 -19.64
N ALA A 312 9.61 10.99 -20.83
CA ALA A 312 10.05 12.31 -21.27
C ALA A 312 9.48 13.42 -20.36
N ALA A 313 8.21 13.33 -19.99
CA ALA A 313 7.59 14.25 -19.03
C ALA A 313 8.30 14.21 -17.66
N LEU A 314 8.63 13.02 -17.16
CA LEU A 314 9.39 12.87 -15.91
C LEU A 314 10.78 13.52 -16.00
N ILE A 315 11.50 13.36 -17.11
CA ILE A 315 12.82 13.97 -17.32
C ILE A 315 12.70 15.50 -17.33
N VAL A 316 11.73 16.03 -18.05
CA VAL A 316 11.50 17.48 -18.12
C VAL A 316 11.10 18.01 -16.76
N GLU A 317 10.17 17.37 -16.05
CA GLU A 317 9.74 17.76 -14.70
C GLU A 317 10.90 17.82 -13.70
N LYS A 318 11.77 16.82 -13.71
CA LYS A 318 12.82 16.70 -12.67
C LYS A 318 14.09 17.49 -13.00
N LEU A 319 14.40 17.75 -14.28
CA LEU A 319 15.69 18.28 -14.67
C LEU A 319 15.62 19.59 -15.46
N VAL A 320 14.55 19.86 -16.19
CA VAL A 320 14.46 20.97 -17.16
C VAL A 320 13.41 22.00 -16.75
N GLY A 321 12.25 21.54 -16.31
CA GLY A 321 11.11 22.40 -15.97
C GLY A 321 11.38 23.29 -14.76
N PRO A 322 10.67 24.40 -14.62
CA PRO A 322 10.67 25.15 -13.37
C PRO A 322 10.26 24.21 -12.25
N GLN A 323 11.05 24.19 -11.17
CA GLN A 323 10.65 23.47 -9.97
C GLN A 323 9.26 23.96 -9.56
N PRO A 324 8.28 23.09 -9.32
CA PRO A 324 6.94 23.52 -9.00
C PRO A 324 7.01 24.52 -7.85
N GLN A 325 6.62 25.76 -8.12
CA GLN A 325 6.37 26.73 -7.07
C GLN A 325 5.11 26.27 -6.37
N ALA A 326 5.26 25.48 -5.33
CA ALA A 326 4.19 24.82 -4.59
C ALA A 326 3.10 25.74 -4.05
N ALA A 327 3.19 27.05 -4.29
CA ALA A 327 2.36 28.06 -3.67
C ALA A 327 1.40 28.80 -4.60
N ARG A 328 1.44 28.64 -5.92
CA ARG A 328 0.60 29.47 -6.81
C ARG A 328 -0.62 28.78 -7.40
N ASP A 329 -0.55 27.51 -7.70
CA ASP A 329 -1.54 26.91 -8.60
C ASP A 329 -2.85 26.47 -7.97
N TRP A 330 -2.90 26.28 -6.66
CA TRP A 330 -4.17 25.91 -6.04
C TRP A 330 -4.94 27.06 -5.35
N ARG A 331 -4.39 28.29 -5.34
CA ARG A 331 -5.15 29.50 -5.00
C ARG A 331 -6.05 29.99 -6.12
N ASP A 332 -5.71 29.67 -7.36
CA ASP A 332 -6.45 30.12 -8.54
C ASP A 332 -7.47 29.10 -9.05
N ALA A 333 -7.55 27.91 -8.46
CA ALA A 333 -8.68 27.01 -8.68
C ALA A 333 -9.90 27.61 -7.95
N PRO A 334 -10.92 28.08 -8.66
CA PRO A 334 -12.12 28.60 -8.03
C PRO A 334 -12.83 27.45 -7.33
N VAL A 335 -12.59 27.30 -6.03
CA VAL A 335 -13.45 26.47 -5.18
C VAL A 335 -14.75 27.23 -4.99
N ALA A 336 -15.61 27.17 -5.98
CA ALA A 336 -17.01 27.54 -5.82
C ALA A 336 -17.72 26.41 -5.07
N VAL A 337 -17.44 26.29 -3.79
CA VAL A 337 -18.33 25.56 -2.89
C VAL A 337 -19.49 26.51 -2.58
N SER A 338 -20.61 26.32 -3.25
CA SER A 338 -21.86 26.92 -2.85
C SER A 338 -22.35 26.22 -1.59
N PRO A 339 -22.57 26.94 -0.48
CA PRO A 339 -23.10 26.36 0.76
C PRO A 339 -24.48 25.72 0.61
N ASP A 340 -25.21 26.04 -0.46
CA ASP A 340 -26.61 25.70 -0.64
C ASP A 340 -26.90 24.44 -1.46
N ASN A 341 -25.89 23.74 -1.98
CA ASN A 341 -26.10 22.47 -2.68
C ASN A 341 -24.98 21.44 -2.46
N PRO A 342 -24.94 20.79 -1.30
CA PRO A 342 -23.87 19.83 -0.98
C PRO A 342 -23.98 18.51 -1.75
N ALA A 343 -25.10 18.20 -2.38
CA ALA A 343 -25.32 16.89 -3.02
C ALA A 343 -25.01 16.87 -4.53
N GLY A 344 -24.96 18.02 -5.20
CA GLY A 344 -24.68 18.12 -6.64
C GLY A 344 -23.23 18.40 -7.00
N SER A 345 -22.41 18.76 -6.00
CA SER A 345 -21.06 19.28 -6.25
C SER A 345 -19.95 18.22 -6.27
N GLU A 346 -20.14 17.08 -5.61
CA GLU A 346 -19.07 16.06 -5.50
C GLU A 346 -18.82 15.34 -6.84
N GLY A 347 -19.86 14.97 -7.56
CA GLY A 347 -19.71 14.34 -8.88
C GLY A 347 -19.19 15.29 -9.96
N ASP A 348 -19.61 16.56 -9.92
CA ASP A 348 -19.14 17.59 -10.84
C ASP A 348 -17.70 18.06 -10.56
N LEU A 349 -17.26 18.07 -9.30
CA LEU A 349 -15.86 18.36 -8.93
C LEU A 349 -14.91 17.27 -9.40
N GLU A 350 -15.29 16.02 -9.26
CA GLU A 350 -14.47 14.87 -9.70
C GLU A 350 -14.33 14.85 -11.23
N THR A 351 -15.41 15.08 -11.97
CA THR A 351 -15.36 15.17 -13.43
C THR A 351 -14.53 16.39 -13.90
N ARG A 352 -14.61 17.52 -13.20
CA ARG A 352 -13.83 18.71 -13.54
C ARG A 352 -12.35 18.60 -13.20
N ILE A 353 -11.98 17.88 -12.14
CA ILE A 353 -10.56 17.63 -11.79
C ILE A 353 -9.91 16.68 -12.82
N ASP A 354 -10.67 15.72 -13.34
CA ASP A 354 -10.17 14.79 -14.36
C ASP A 354 -10.19 15.41 -15.77
N GLU A 355 -11.03 16.41 -16.06
CA GLU A 355 -11.18 17.05 -17.36
C GLU A 355 -10.38 18.37 -17.52
N GLN A 356 -9.88 18.97 -16.43
CA GLN A 356 -8.99 20.12 -16.57
C GLN A 356 -7.57 19.62 -16.86
N PRO A 357 -7.07 19.76 -18.11
CA PRO A 357 -5.65 19.65 -18.32
C PRO A 357 -4.97 20.72 -17.46
N LEU A 358 -3.99 20.32 -16.65
CA LEU A 358 -3.05 21.25 -16.04
C LEU A 358 -2.65 22.26 -17.12
N PRO A 359 -2.64 23.58 -16.85
CA PRO A 359 -2.30 24.56 -17.87
C PRO A 359 -0.99 24.16 -18.49
N SER A 360 -1.07 23.63 -19.72
CA SER A 360 0.10 23.21 -20.49
C SER A 360 0.82 24.47 -20.89
N ASP A 361 1.88 24.80 -20.18
CA ASP A 361 2.85 25.75 -20.71
C ASP A 361 3.36 25.17 -22.03
N ALA A 362 3.10 25.88 -23.13
CA ALA A 362 3.51 25.44 -24.46
C ALA A 362 5.00 25.12 -24.54
N GLY A 363 5.83 25.78 -23.69
CA GLY A 363 7.24 25.48 -23.53
C GLY A 363 7.52 24.11 -22.94
N ILE A 364 6.71 23.63 -22.02
CA ILE A 364 6.85 22.29 -21.42
C ILE A 364 6.51 21.21 -22.44
N ALA A 365 5.44 21.40 -23.24
CA ALA A 365 5.05 20.45 -24.27
C ALA A 365 6.15 20.25 -25.34
N ASP A 366 6.78 21.33 -25.79
CA ASP A 366 7.90 21.28 -26.76
C ASP A 366 9.12 20.58 -26.14
N SER A 367 9.42 20.85 -24.86
CA SER A 367 10.52 20.21 -24.15
C SER A 367 10.29 18.70 -24.01
N VAL A 368 9.06 18.29 -23.68
CA VAL A 368 8.68 16.87 -23.61
C VAL A 368 8.79 16.21 -24.98
N ALA A 369 8.38 16.89 -26.08
CA ALA A 369 8.49 16.35 -27.43
C ALA A 369 9.95 16.12 -27.85
N ALA A 370 10.85 17.06 -27.52
CA ALA A 370 12.28 16.93 -27.83
C ALA A 370 12.92 15.74 -27.09
N VAL A 371 12.64 15.58 -25.79
CA VAL A 371 13.14 14.47 -24.98
C VAL A 371 12.52 13.15 -25.43
N ARG A 372 11.22 13.13 -25.76
CA ARG A 372 10.54 11.94 -26.28
C ARG A 372 11.21 11.41 -27.55
N GLY A 373 11.52 12.31 -28.51
CA GLY A 373 12.24 11.92 -29.74
C GLY A 373 13.57 11.23 -29.45
N LEU A 374 14.30 11.65 -28.41
CA LEU A 374 15.54 11.02 -27.98
C LEU A 374 15.29 9.62 -27.38
N VAL A 375 14.29 9.47 -26.51
CA VAL A 375 13.91 8.20 -25.88
C VAL A 375 13.44 7.18 -26.92
N ASP A 376 12.60 7.60 -27.86
CA ASP A 376 12.07 6.74 -28.93
C ASP A 376 13.19 6.25 -29.86
N LYS A 377 14.12 7.13 -30.25
CA LYS A 377 15.24 6.80 -31.15
C LYS A 377 16.16 5.71 -30.58
N THR A 378 16.37 5.70 -29.30
CA THR A 378 17.30 4.76 -28.64
C THR A 378 16.62 3.51 -28.09
N GLY A 379 15.29 3.45 -28.13
CA GLY A 379 14.52 2.30 -27.61
C GLY A 379 14.78 2.06 -26.13
N CYS A 380 14.71 3.13 -25.31
CA CYS A 380 14.92 3.02 -23.88
C CYS A 380 13.87 2.10 -23.25
N GLY A 381 14.30 0.96 -22.69
CA GLY A 381 13.40 -0.05 -22.11
C GLY A 381 13.24 0.05 -20.59
N THR A 382 14.21 0.67 -19.91
CA THR A 382 14.20 0.80 -18.44
C THR A 382 14.87 2.11 -18.00
N PHE A 383 14.43 2.63 -16.86
CA PHE A 383 15.04 3.81 -16.25
C PHE A 383 15.19 3.67 -14.74
N LEU A 384 16.10 4.46 -14.18
CA LEU A 384 16.28 4.66 -12.75
C LEU A 384 16.23 6.17 -12.47
N LEU A 385 15.41 6.58 -11.52
CA LEU A 385 15.44 7.90 -10.89
C LEU A 385 16.06 7.74 -9.49
N VAL A 386 17.05 8.55 -9.17
CA VAL A 386 17.66 8.68 -7.85
C VAL A 386 17.54 10.12 -7.40
N GLN A 387 17.07 10.34 -6.20
CA GLN A 387 16.93 11.69 -5.63
C GLN A 387 17.51 11.76 -4.22
N SER A 388 18.05 12.92 -3.89
CA SER A 388 18.56 13.23 -2.55
C SER A 388 18.30 14.70 -2.26
N SER A 389 17.95 15.00 -1.02
CA SER A 389 17.81 16.39 -0.57
C SER A 389 19.12 17.14 -0.70
N ALA A 390 19.04 18.42 -1.04
CA ALA A 390 20.14 19.35 -0.84
C ALA A 390 20.49 19.46 0.67
N PRO A 391 21.73 19.83 1.02
CA PRO A 391 22.11 20.03 2.41
C PRO A 391 21.13 20.94 3.17
N ALA A 392 20.93 20.69 4.45
CA ALA A 392 20.04 21.48 5.31
C ALA A 392 20.38 22.98 5.34
N SER A 393 21.61 23.36 4.97
CA SER A 393 22.07 24.74 4.83
C SER A 393 21.58 25.46 3.57
N ALA A 394 20.99 24.76 2.60
CA ALA A 394 20.46 25.40 1.39
C ALA A 394 19.27 26.29 1.73
N THR A 395 19.23 27.50 1.16
CA THR A 395 18.15 28.47 1.40
C THR A 395 16.81 27.99 0.84
N PHE A 396 16.84 27.26 -0.28
CA PHE A 396 15.67 26.73 -0.96
C PHE A 396 15.61 25.20 -0.87
N VAL A 397 14.38 24.65 -0.90
CA VAL A 397 14.19 23.21 -1.01
C VAL A 397 14.57 22.79 -2.43
N GLN A 398 15.68 22.08 -2.54
CA GLN A 398 16.17 21.55 -3.81
C GLN A 398 16.35 20.04 -3.69
N MET A 399 16.00 19.34 -4.77
CA MET A 399 16.26 17.91 -4.90
C MET A 399 17.33 17.70 -5.97
N ALA A 400 18.48 17.16 -5.54
CA ALA A 400 19.42 16.57 -6.46
C ALA A 400 18.79 15.35 -7.11
N SER A 401 18.80 15.27 -8.43
CA SER A 401 18.18 14.19 -9.19
C SER A 401 19.15 13.63 -10.23
N VAL A 402 19.20 12.30 -10.32
CA VAL A 402 19.88 11.57 -11.40
C VAL A 402 18.87 10.63 -12.04
N ILE A 403 18.76 10.69 -13.38
CA ILE A 403 17.98 9.74 -14.16
C ILE A 403 18.96 8.94 -15.03
N ALA A 404 19.00 7.62 -14.82
CA ALA A 404 19.76 6.71 -15.67
C ALA A 404 18.81 5.97 -16.60
N LEU A 405 19.11 5.99 -17.90
CA LEU A 405 18.34 5.33 -18.95
C LEU A 405 19.16 4.16 -19.51
N ASP A 406 18.54 3.00 -19.70
CA ASP A 406 19.17 1.85 -20.37
C ASP A 406 18.49 1.64 -21.74
N GLY A 407 19.20 1.98 -22.81
CA GLY A 407 18.73 1.88 -24.18
C GLY A 407 19.07 0.54 -24.84
N LEU A 408 18.48 0.30 -26.02
CA LEU A 408 18.84 -0.87 -26.86
C LEU A 408 20.11 -0.61 -27.66
N GLN A 409 20.44 0.65 -27.92
CA GLN A 409 21.60 1.11 -28.69
C GLN A 409 22.47 2.05 -27.85
N ASP A 410 23.71 2.25 -28.29
CA ASP A 410 24.61 3.21 -27.66
C ASP A 410 24.10 4.65 -27.87
N TRP A 411 24.26 5.47 -26.85
CA TRP A 411 23.85 6.86 -26.87
C TRP A 411 24.90 7.72 -27.59
N ASP A 412 24.46 8.37 -28.66
CA ASP A 412 25.27 9.35 -29.38
C ASP A 412 25.26 10.71 -28.65
N ARG A 413 26.44 11.22 -28.30
CA ARG A 413 26.59 12.45 -27.52
C ARG A 413 26.01 13.68 -28.19
N ASP A 414 26.18 13.81 -29.50
CA ASP A 414 25.71 14.99 -30.23
C ASP A 414 24.17 14.97 -30.36
N THR A 415 23.60 13.80 -30.56
CA THR A 415 22.13 13.60 -30.52
C THR A 415 21.56 13.97 -29.14
N VAL A 416 22.20 13.52 -28.06
CA VAL A 416 21.76 13.86 -26.69
C VAL A 416 21.88 15.36 -26.44
N ARG A 417 23.01 15.96 -26.80
CA ARG A 417 23.25 17.40 -26.65
C ARG A 417 22.21 18.21 -27.44
N GLY A 418 21.92 17.83 -28.67
CA GLY A 418 20.91 18.50 -29.52
C GLY A 418 19.50 18.43 -28.91
N ALA A 419 19.07 17.25 -28.46
CA ALA A 419 17.74 17.06 -27.85
C ALA A 419 17.59 17.83 -26.53
N LEU A 420 18.61 17.81 -25.66
CA LEU A 420 18.57 18.55 -24.39
C LEU A 420 18.65 20.07 -24.63
N THR A 421 19.39 20.54 -25.60
CA THR A 421 19.39 21.96 -25.99
C THR A 421 18.02 22.40 -26.49
N ALA A 422 17.35 21.57 -27.29
CA ALA A 422 15.99 21.86 -27.76
C ALA A 422 14.99 21.86 -26.55
N ALA A 423 15.14 20.93 -25.62
CA ALA A 423 14.29 20.85 -24.44
C ALA A 423 14.45 22.05 -23.49
N THR A 424 15.66 22.60 -23.36
CA THR A 424 15.91 23.80 -22.53
C THR A 424 15.57 25.10 -23.21
N GLY A 425 15.54 25.13 -24.55
CA GLY A 425 15.55 26.34 -25.38
C GLY A 425 14.51 27.39 -25.04
N ARG A 426 13.26 27.00 -24.76
CA ARG A 426 12.20 27.96 -24.40
C ARG A 426 12.09 28.23 -22.89
N LEU A 427 12.55 27.32 -22.07
CA LEU A 427 12.43 27.46 -20.62
C LEU A 427 13.61 28.23 -20.02
N TRP A 428 14.78 28.15 -20.65
CA TRP A 428 16.02 28.72 -20.10
C TRP A 428 16.58 29.93 -20.89
N THR A 429 16.00 30.30 -22.01
CA THR A 429 16.54 31.33 -22.91
C THR A 429 15.81 32.67 -22.85
N THR A 430 15.34 33.09 -21.68
CA THR A 430 14.73 34.43 -21.51
C THR A 430 15.74 35.57 -21.48
N SER A 431 17.04 35.28 -21.43
CA SER A 431 18.10 36.29 -21.50
C SER A 431 19.12 35.96 -22.57
N ARG A 432 19.72 37.01 -23.17
CA ARG A 432 20.83 36.92 -24.13
C ARG A 432 22.15 36.42 -23.48
N ILE A 433 22.12 35.88 -22.30
CA ILE A 433 23.27 35.28 -21.62
C ILE A 433 23.52 33.93 -22.29
N GLY A 434 24.70 33.74 -22.83
CA GLY A 434 25.06 32.56 -23.62
C GLY A 434 24.93 31.30 -22.79
N ALA A 435 24.02 30.43 -23.20
CA ALA A 435 23.92 29.06 -22.71
C ALA A 435 24.73 28.14 -23.61
N GLY A 436 25.53 27.26 -23.05
CA GLY A 436 26.39 26.39 -23.86
C GLY A 436 26.81 25.12 -23.11
N TRP A 437 27.24 24.14 -23.90
CA TRP A 437 27.79 22.90 -23.36
C TRP A 437 29.27 23.04 -23.06
N VAL A 438 29.68 22.59 -21.90
CA VAL A 438 31.07 22.56 -21.43
C VAL A 438 31.39 21.14 -20.96
N SER A 439 32.50 20.60 -21.48
CA SER A 439 33.03 19.32 -20.98
C SER A 439 33.66 19.51 -19.62
N GLY A 440 33.40 18.56 -18.69
CA GLY A 440 33.88 18.62 -17.34
C GLY A 440 34.02 17.25 -16.72
N THR A 441 34.11 17.21 -15.37
CA THR A 441 34.20 15.96 -14.61
C THR A 441 33.23 15.93 -13.45
N ALA A 442 32.65 14.76 -13.16
CA ALA A 442 31.94 14.42 -11.92
C ALA A 442 32.77 13.35 -11.18
N GLY A 443 33.50 13.75 -10.16
CA GLY A 443 34.56 12.93 -9.58
C GLY A 443 35.60 12.55 -10.63
N ARG A 444 35.81 11.26 -10.88
CA ARG A 444 36.73 10.73 -11.90
C ARG A 444 36.09 10.54 -13.29
N HIS A 445 34.82 10.94 -13.45
CA HIS A 445 34.04 10.62 -14.64
C HIS A 445 33.87 11.84 -15.53
N SER A 446 34.12 11.66 -16.85
CA SER A 446 33.86 12.68 -17.87
C SER A 446 32.36 12.89 -18.04
N ILE A 447 31.95 14.15 -18.07
CA ILE A 447 30.56 14.61 -18.22
C ILE A 447 30.49 15.78 -19.20
N GLU A 448 29.28 16.03 -19.67
CA GLU A 448 28.89 17.26 -20.37
C GLU A 448 27.93 18.05 -19.48
N ARG A 449 28.22 19.34 -19.29
CA ARG A 449 27.40 20.25 -18.50
C ARG A 449 26.88 21.39 -19.37
N PHE A 450 25.59 21.64 -19.29
CA PHE A 450 24.95 22.79 -19.86
C PHE A 450 24.89 23.91 -18.83
N ASP A 451 25.59 24.99 -19.09
CA ASP A 451 25.59 26.19 -18.26
C ASP A 451 24.49 27.15 -18.78
N GLY A 452 23.46 27.36 -17.99
CA GLY A 452 22.30 28.20 -18.25
C GLY A 452 21.65 28.69 -16.96
N LEU A 453 20.35 28.97 -17.00
CA LEU A 453 19.59 29.34 -15.78
C LEU A 453 19.52 28.21 -14.74
N GLY A 454 19.73 26.98 -15.15
CA GLY A 454 19.81 25.79 -14.30
C GLY A 454 21.03 24.95 -14.65
N THR A 455 21.28 23.94 -13.88
CA THR A 455 22.35 22.96 -14.14
C THR A 455 21.75 21.70 -14.75
N LEU A 456 22.15 21.38 -15.99
CA LEU A 456 21.82 20.12 -16.63
C LEU A 456 23.12 19.42 -17.05
N ILE A 457 23.25 18.16 -16.63
CA ILE A 457 24.48 17.39 -16.81
C ILE A 457 24.11 16.07 -17.47
N PHE A 458 24.94 15.58 -18.40
CA PHE A 458 24.82 14.21 -18.84
C PHE A 458 26.17 13.48 -18.95
N ALA A 459 26.09 12.15 -18.83
CA ALA A 459 27.18 11.23 -19.14
C ALA A 459 26.63 10.06 -19.98
N ALA A 460 27.18 9.82 -21.17
CA ALA A 460 26.83 8.69 -22.02
C ALA A 460 27.91 7.61 -21.91
N ARG A 461 27.51 6.35 -21.67
CA ARG A 461 28.39 5.18 -21.51
C ARG A 461 27.80 3.96 -22.18
N GLY A 462 28.12 3.77 -23.45
CA GLY A 462 27.50 2.73 -24.24
C GLY A 462 25.98 2.91 -24.25
N ARG A 463 25.25 1.88 -23.87
CA ARG A 463 23.78 1.87 -23.80
C ARG A 463 23.18 2.63 -22.62
N ARG A 464 24.00 3.19 -21.73
CA ARG A 464 23.51 3.95 -20.57
C ARG A 464 23.71 5.43 -20.73
N LEU A 465 22.64 6.19 -20.51
CA LEU A 465 22.64 7.64 -20.43
C LEU A 465 22.28 8.05 -19.00
N PHE A 466 23.09 8.91 -18.42
CA PHE A 466 22.86 9.51 -17.11
C PHE A 466 22.58 10.99 -17.29
N LEU A 467 21.45 11.45 -16.78
CA LEU A 467 21.03 12.84 -16.76
C LEU A 467 20.95 13.31 -15.31
N SER A 468 21.38 14.54 -15.03
CA SER A 468 21.39 15.04 -13.65
C SER A 468 21.33 16.57 -13.60
N ASN A 469 20.85 17.10 -12.47
CA ASN A 469 20.99 18.50 -12.07
C ASN A 469 22.05 18.70 -10.97
N ASP A 470 22.73 17.63 -10.52
CA ASP A 470 23.73 17.67 -9.44
C ASP A 470 24.94 16.81 -9.76
N THR A 471 26.13 17.44 -9.75
CA THR A 471 27.40 16.77 -10.08
C THR A 471 27.81 15.75 -9.02
N GLY A 472 27.54 16.04 -7.73
CA GLY A 472 27.95 15.19 -6.62
C GLY A 472 27.13 13.90 -6.57
N LEU A 473 25.81 13.98 -6.72
CA LEU A 473 24.95 12.79 -6.77
C LEU A 473 25.27 11.96 -8.02
N LEU A 474 25.48 12.61 -9.17
CA LEU A 474 25.88 11.93 -10.39
C LEU A 474 27.19 11.16 -10.23
N ALA A 475 28.20 11.75 -9.60
CA ALA A 475 29.47 11.06 -9.33
C ALA A 475 29.26 9.78 -8.51
N ARG A 476 28.49 9.86 -7.42
CA ARG A 476 28.16 8.71 -6.59
C ARG A 476 27.43 7.59 -7.34
N VAL A 477 26.49 7.94 -8.21
CA VAL A 477 25.78 6.98 -9.06
C VAL A 477 26.74 6.33 -10.09
N LEU A 478 27.61 7.14 -10.71
CA LEU A 478 28.59 6.67 -11.68
C LEU A 478 29.67 5.76 -11.05
N ASP A 479 30.05 6.01 -9.80
CA ASP A 479 31.01 5.18 -9.08
C ASP A 479 30.46 3.76 -8.79
N ARG A 480 29.17 3.61 -8.72
CA ARG A 480 28.49 2.30 -8.57
C ARG A 480 28.29 1.54 -9.89
N ASN A 481 28.62 2.16 -11.01
CA ASN A 481 28.50 1.50 -12.31
C ASN A 481 29.48 0.32 -12.41
N GLY A 482 28.98 -0.90 -12.43
CA GLY A 482 29.76 -2.13 -12.35
C GLY A 482 29.49 -2.94 -11.07
N SER A 483 28.68 -2.43 -10.12
CA SER A 483 28.22 -3.23 -8.98
C SER A 483 27.41 -4.45 -9.46
N VAL A 484 27.57 -5.56 -8.75
CA VAL A 484 26.85 -6.80 -9.07
C VAL A 484 25.35 -6.59 -8.84
N PRO A 485 24.50 -6.89 -9.83
CA PRO A 485 23.07 -6.72 -9.68
C PRO A 485 22.50 -7.70 -8.65
N THR A 486 21.46 -7.24 -7.94
CA THR A 486 20.64 -8.11 -7.12
C THR A 486 19.94 -9.14 -8.02
N THR A 487 19.91 -10.40 -7.61
CA THR A 487 19.25 -11.48 -8.36
C THR A 487 17.72 -11.29 -8.31
N GLY A 488 17.06 -11.28 -9.47
CA GLY A 488 15.62 -11.25 -9.60
C GLY A 488 15.16 -10.54 -10.88
N ALA A 489 14.07 -11.01 -11.46
CA ALA A 489 13.41 -10.39 -12.60
C ALA A 489 12.38 -9.39 -12.07
N LEU A 490 12.80 -8.17 -11.79
CA LEU A 490 11.93 -7.09 -11.33
C LEU A 490 11.44 -6.27 -12.54
N ASP A 491 10.18 -5.84 -12.47
CA ASP A 491 9.57 -4.91 -13.41
C ASP A 491 9.52 -3.48 -12.84
N TYR A 492 9.47 -3.40 -11.51
CA TYR A 492 9.46 -2.15 -10.78
C TYR A 492 10.15 -2.30 -9.42
N ALA A 493 10.85 -1.27 -8.99
CA ALA A 493 11.31 -1.12 -7.62
C ALA A 493 11.38 0.36 -7.23
N ALA A 494 11.04 0.65 -5.98
CA ALA A 494 11.18 1.99 -5.40
C ALA A 494 11.61 1.88 -3.93
N GLY A 495 12.26 2.92 -3.43
CA GLY A 495 12.62 3.00 -2.03
C GLY A 495 12.60 4.42 -1.51
N PHE A 496 12.32 4.51 -0.21
CA PHE A 496 12.28 5.76 0.54
C PHE A 496 12.99 5.60 1.87
N ARG A 497 13.99 6.45 2.12
CA ARG A 497 14.76 6.52 3.35
C ARG A 497 14.42 7.81 4.08
N HIS A 498 13.37 7.76 4.88
CA HIS A 498 12.79 8.94 5.52
C HIS A 498 13.81 9.74 6.34
N LEU A 499 14.68 9.08 7.08
CA LEU A 499 15.65 9.77 7.94
C LEU A 499 16.62 10.67 7.16
N LEU A 500 16.96 10.30 5.91
CA LEU A 500 17.80 11.10 5.03
C LEU A 500 17.04 12.34 4.50
N GLU A 501 15.74 12.22 4.28
CA GLU A 501 14.89 13.25 3.70
C GLU A 501 14.10 14.08 4.74
N ARG A 502 14.22 13.75 6.02
CA ARG A 502 13.42 14.32 7.10
C ARG A 502 13.48 15.85 7.18
N SER A 503 14.66 16.43 7.05
CA SER A 503 14.83 17.89 7.12
C SER A 503 14.17 18.57 5.93
N ASN A 504 14.33 18.02 4.73
CA ASN A 504 13.73 18.53 3.52
C ASN A 504 12.20 18.39 3.55
N TYR A 505 11.71 17.24 3.97
CA TYR A 505 10.28 17.00 4.14
C TYR A 505 9.63 18.05 5.06
N ARG A 506 10.23 18.33 6.23
CA ARG A 506 9.74 19.35 7.16
C ARG A 506 9.76 20.75 6.54
N ARG A 507 10.81 21.09 5.82
CA ARG A 507 10.92 22.40 5.14
C ARG A 507 9.84 22.57 4.07
N VAL A 508 9.56 21.53 3.28
CA VAL A 508 8.47 21.53 2.29
C VAL A 508 7.13 21.75 2.97
N MET A 509 6.84 21.02 4.04
CA MET A 509 5.58 21.17 4.77
C MET A 509 5.42 22.59 5.36
N THR A 510 6.49 23.15 5.92
CA THR A 510 6.49 24.53 6.41
C THR A 510 6.29 25.54 5.28
N ALA A 511 6.93 25.34 4.13
CA ALA A 511 6.77 26.24 2.97
C ALA A 511 5.33 26.19 2.41
N LEU A 512 4.66 25.05 2.43
CA LEU A 512 3.27 24.91 2.02
C LEU A 512 2.32 25.70 2.95
N ASP A 513 2.60 25.73 4.26
CA ASP A 513 1.79 26.50 5.22
C ASP A 513 1.97 28.02 5.05
N PHE A 514 3.18 28.50 4.73
CA PHE A 514 3.39 29.93 4.44
C PHE A 514 2.60 30.42 3.21
N GLY A 515 2.28 29.52 2.30
CA GLY A 515 1.41 29.81 1.16
C GLY A 515 -0.09 29.88 1.52
N SER A 516 -0.51 29.24 2.59
CA SER A 516 -1.88 29.22 3.10
C SER A 516 -1.99 30.20 4.26
N SER A 517 -2.38 31.46 4.01
CA SER A 517 -2.73 32.39 5.09
C SER A 517 -4.00 31.87 5.79
N ALA A 518 -3.81 31.02 6.80
CA ALA A 518 -4.87 30.64 7.70
C ALA A 518 -5.15 31.85 8.61
N GLU A 519 -6.21 32.55 8.36
CA GLU A 519 -6.82 33.46 9.34
C GLU A 519 -7.41 32.60 10.46
N GLY A 520 -6.75 32.58 11.62
CA GLY A 520 -7.27 31.94 12.83
C GLY A 520 -6.27 31.11 13.61
N ASP A 521 -6.63 30.74 14.85
CA ASP A 521 -5.83 29.89 15.79
C ASP A 521 -5.71 28.40 15.39
N ALA A 522 -6.09 28.01 14.16
CA ALA A 522 -5.95 26.63 13.72
C ALA A 522 -4.47 26.29 13.49
N PRO A 523 -3.98 25.15 14.00
CA PRO A 523 -2.60 24.73 13.75
C PRO A 523 -2.37 24.55 12.24
N PRO A 524 -1.16 24.87 11.76
CA PRO A 524 -0.80 24.71 10.36
C PRO A 524 -1.08 23.29 9.88
N PHE A 525 -1.81 23.14 8.78
CA PHE A 525 -2.23 21.82 8.32
C PHE A 525 -1.04 20.96 7.86
N PHE A 526 -0.16 21.53 7.03
CA PHE A 526 0.95 20.74 6.49
C PHE A 526 2.07 20.53 7.49
N SER A 527 2.60 21.57 8.13
CA SER A 527 3.71 21.43 9.07
C SER A 527 3.28 20.82 10.42
N GLY A 528 2.10 21.13 10.90
CA GLY A 528 1.54 20.57 12.13
C GLY A 528 1.02 19.15 11.92
N ASN A 529 0.04 18.97 11.02
CA ASN A 529 -0.62 17.69 10.83
C ASN A 529 0.25 16.70 10.00
N ILE A 530 0.52 17.02 8.74
CA ILE A 530 1.25 16.11 7.85
C ILE A 530 2.72 16.00 8.26
N GLY A 531 3.34 17.11 8.69
CA GLY A 531 4.70 17.13 9.20
C GLY A 531 4.91 16.22 10.40
N SER A 532 3.90 16.02 11.26
CA SER A 532 3.97 15.12 12.42
C SER A 532 4.12 13.64 12.03
N LEU A 533 3.70 13.24 10.83
CA LEU A 533 3.96 11.90 10.29
C LEU A 533 5.46 11.59 10.24
N SER A 534 6.31 12.62 10.12
CA SER A 534 7.76 12.46 10.22
C SER A 534 8.20 11.85 11.56
N GLY A 535 7.47 12.10 12.64
CA GLY A 535 7.71 11.45 13.95
C GLY A 535 7.40 9.96 13.91
N VAL A 536 6.23 9.59 13.36
CA VAL A 536 5.81 8.19 13.21
C VAL A 536 6.75 7.44 12.27
N LEU A 537 7.12 8.04 11.13
CA LEU A 537 8.05 7.44 10.17
C LEU A 537 9.49 7.36 10.69
N SER A 538 9.84 8.06 11.76
CA SER A 538 11.21 8.02 12.32
C SER A 538 11.63 6.64 12.84
N GLY A 539 10.66 5.79 13.17
CA GLY A 539 10.89 4.38 13.51
C GLY A 539 11.18 3.48 12.31
N ILE A 540 11.05 3.98 11.07
CA ILE A 540 11.27 3.21 9.84
C ILE A 540 12.51 3.75 9.14
N ALA A 541 13.55 2.93 9.04
CA ALA A 541 14.80 3.31 8.37
C ALA A 541 14.63 3.38 6.84
N GLU A 542 13.94 2.39 6.27
CA GLU A 542 13.72 2.30 4.82
C GLU A 542 12.39 1.61 4.53
N ILE A 543 11.68 2.13 3.54
CA ILE A 543 10.57 1.43 2.89
C ILE A 543 11.03 1.07 1.48
N GLN A 544 10.96 -0.21 1.12
CA GLN A 544 11.28 -0.69 -0.21
C GLN A 544 10.07 -1.40 -0.82
N VAL A 545 9.75 -1.06 -2.06
CA VAL A 545 8.69 -1.71 -2.85
C VAL A 545 9.33 -2.36 -4.06
N THR A 546 9.01 -3.62 -4.32
CA THR A 546 9.39 -4.32 -5.55
C THR A 546 8.16 -4.95 -6.18
N GLU A 547 8.14 -5.04 -7.52
CA GLU A 547 7.04 -5.65 -8.25
C GLU A 547 7.56 -6.54 -9.37
N GLU A 548 6.89 -7.67 -9.55
CA GLU A 548 7.12 -8.64 -10.61
C GLU A 548 5.78 -8.96 -11.28
N GLU A 549 5.76 -8.89 -12.61
CA GLU A 549 4.64 -9.34 -13.42
C GLU A 549 4.94 -10.67 -14.08
N ARG A 550 4.10 -11.68 -13.85
CA ARG A 550 4.21 -13.01 -14.47
C ARG A 550 2.86 -13.45 -15.03
N GLY A 551 2.67 -13.27 -16.32
CA GLY A 551 1.39 -13.58 -16.99
C GLY A 551 0.26 -12.72 -16.42
N SER A 552 -0.75 -13.37 -15.85
CA SER A 552 -1.89 -12.68 -15.22
C SER A 552 -1.69 -12.35 -13.74
N ILE A 553 -0.50 -12.57 -13.20
CA ILE A 553 -0.20 -12.36 -11.77
C ILE A 553 0.75 -11.19 -11.62
N THR A 554 0.37 -10.20 -10.82
CA THR A 554 1.25 -9.13 -10.33
C THR A 554 1.59 -9.43 -8.88
N ARG A 555 2.88 -9.57 -8.57
CA ARG A 555 3.38 -9.75 -7.21
C ARG A 555 4.10 -8.49 -6.77
N GLN A 556 3.64 -7.86 -5.70
CA GLN A 556 4.29 -6.72 -5.08
C GLN A 556 4.79 -7.12 -3.68
N THR A 557 6.02 -6.75 -3.36
CA THR A 557 6.59 -6.93 -2.01
C THR A 557 6.97 -5.57 -1.45
N VAL A 558 6.45 -5.25 -0.26
CA VAL A 558 6.80 -4.04 0.49
C VAL A 558 7.56 -4.47 1.74
N VAL A 559 8.76 -3.95 1.92
CA VAL A 559 9.60 -4.22 3.09
C VAL A 559 9.76 -2.93 3.88
N TYR A 560 9.32 -2.93 5.12
CA TYR A 560 9.52 -1.86 6.09
C TYR A 560 10.65 -2.29 7.02
N ARG A 561 11.82 -1.69 6.89
CA ARG A 561 12.96 -1.91 7.80
C ARG A 561 12.86 -0.94 8.95
N MET A 562 12.78 -1.47 10.16
CA MET A 562 12.70 -0.63 11.36
C MET A 562 14.08 -0.05 11.68
N GLY A 563 14.11 1.22 12.09
CA GLY A 563 15.32 1.85 12.63
C GLY A 563 15.63 1.31 14.03
N GLN A 564 16.92 1.20 14.34
CA GLN A 564 17.38 0.83 15.68
C GLN A 564 17.12 1.96 16.69
#